data_0df766416a9ce0a4061708f0c2d47ff8
#
_entry.id   0df766416a9ce0a4061708f0c2d47ff8
#
_cell.length_a   1.000
_cell.length_b   1.000
_cell.length_c   1.000
_cell.angle_alpha   90.00
_cell.angle_beta   90.00
_cell.angle_gamma   90.00
#
_symmetry.space_group_name_H-M   'P 1'
#
loop_
_entity.id
_entity.type
_entity.pdbx_description
1 polymer ?
#
loop_
_entity_poly.entity_id
_entity_poly.type
_entity_poly.pdbx_seq_one_letter_code
_entity_poly.pdbx_strand_id
1 'polypeptide(L)'
;GKPAGKVGFYPGVMMASQDEIYITIKGKAGHGAKPQSAIDPIVIASQVVLALQTIVSRNTDPYEPIVITIGKFVGGTINNVIPDTTELSGTVRTLNEKLRRDTLKLIERTIKGITQAAGAGYEFRVSPGYPELNNSAKETAFTQSSAIEFLGKENVFKGERFMFAEDFAY
;
A
#
# COMPACT_ATOMS: atom_id res chain seq x y z
N GLY A 1 -14.91 15.22 9.95
CA GLY A 1 -14.24 15.41 11.24
C GLY A 1 -15.20 15.20 12.40
N LYS A 2 -14.70 14.92 13.58
CA LYS A 2 -15.54 14.80 14.79
C LYS A 2 -15.77 16.20 15.39
N PRO A 3 -16.91 16.45 16.05
CA PRO A 3 -17.16 17.74 16.69
C PRO A 3 -16.10 18.08 17.75
N ALA A 4 -15.80 19.35 17.93
CA ALA A 4 -14.95 19.82 19.02
C ALA A 4 -15.55 19.42 20.38
N GLY A 5 -14.70 19.16 21.37
CA GLY A 5 -15.12 18.72 22.71
C GLY A 5 -15.45 17.24 22.84
N LYS A 6 -15.32 16.44 21.78
CA LYS A 6 -15.53 14.99 21.81
C LYS A 6 -14.23 14.21 21.55
N VAL A 7 -14.04 13.09 22.27
CA VAL A 7 -12.82 12.26 22.17
C VAL A 7 -13.21 10.80 21.96
N GLY A 8 -12.55 10.14 20.98
CA GLY A 8 -12.73 8.73 20.70
C GLY A 8 -11.53 7.90 21.16
N PHE A 9 -11.78 6.74 21.76
CA PHE A 9 -10.77 5.78 22.20
C PHE A 9 -10.92 4.45 21.48
N TYR A 10 -9.79 3.89 21.06
CA TYR A 10 -9.73 2.58 20.43
C TYR A 10 -8.53 1.80 20.98
N PRO A 11 -8.74 0.75 21.80
CA PRO A 11 -7.67 -0.13 22.26
C PRO A 11 -7.24 -1.08 21.13
N GLY A 12 -5.95 -1.42 21.09
CA GLY A 12 -5.39 -2.27 20.04
C GLY A 12 -5.02 -1.49 18.77
N VAL A 13 -4.85 -2.21 17.67
CA VAL A 13 -4.41 -1.61 16.38
C VAL A 13 -5.49 -0.69 15.83
N MET A 14 -5.20 0.59 15.81
CA MET A 14 -6.14 1.65 15.40
C MET A 14 -5.83 2.21 14.01
N MET A 15 -4.54 2.38 13.66
CA MET A 15 -4.14 2.97 12.38
C MET A 15 -3.16 2.06 11.67
N ALA A 16 -3.18 2.11 10.33
CA ALA A 16 -2.42 1.19 9.50
C ALA A 16 -0.93 1.50 9.48
N SER A 17 -0.12 0.48 9.23
CA SER A 17 1.23 0.64 8.73
C SER A 17 1.21 1.26 7.34
N GLN A 18 2.35 1.83 6.94
CA GLN A 18 2.53 2.34 5.57
C GLN A 18 3.92 2.01 5.08
N ASP A 19 4.01 1.42 3.88
CA ASP A 19 5.23 1.30 3.10
C ASP A 19 5.06 1.99 1.76
N GLU A 20 6.14 2.55 1.24
CA GLU A 20 6.21 3.01 -0.14
C GLU A 20 6.87 1.93 -1.00
N ILE A 21 6.31 1.69 -2.17
CA ILE A 21 6.85 0.75 -3.14
C ILE A 21 7.22 1.47 -4.43
N TYR A 22 8.36 1.07 -4.99
CA TYR A 22 8.90 1.59 -6.23
C TYR A 22 9.22 0.41 -7.14
N ILE A 23 8.70 0.43 -8.35
CA ILE A 23 8.82 -0.63 -9.34
C ILE A 23 9.32 -0.03 -10.64
N THR A 24 10.40 -0.55 -11.19
CA THR A 24 10.86 -0.22 -12.54
C THR A 24 10.75 -1.46 -13.39
N ILE A 25 9.97 -1.41 -14.44
CA ILE A 25 9.92 -2.47 -15.47
C ILE A 25 10.94 -2.13 -16.55
N LYS A 26 11.84 -3.07 -16.82
CA LYS A 26 12.91 -2.94 -17.81
C LYS A 26 12.57 -3.76 -19.05
N GLY A 27 12.20 -3.07 -20.11
CA GLY A 27 11.90 -3.63 -21.41
C GLY A 27 13.04 -3.48 -22.42
N LYS A 28 12.67 -3.34 -23.67
CA LYS A 28 13.56 -3.04 -24.78
C LYS A 28 12.88 -2.04 -25.70
N ALA A 29 13.49 -0.88 -25.88
CA ALA A 29 12.98 0.17 -26.74
C ALA A 29 12.85 -0.29 -28.20
N GLY A 30 11.87 0.32 -28.91
CA GLY A 30 11.65 0.01 -30.30
C GLY A 30 10.67 0.96 -30.99
N HIS A 31 10.56 0.84 -32.30
CA HIS A 31 9.60 1.60 -33.06
C HIS A 31 8.19 1.06 -32.84
N GLY A 32 7.20 1.92 -32.53
CA GLY A 32 5.82 1.50 -32.22
C GLY A 32 5.14 0.64 -33.31
N ALA A 33 5.54 0.77 -34.59
CA ALA A 33 5.06 -0.06 -35.68
C ALA A 33 5.80 -1.41 -35.83
N LYS A 34 6.83 -1.68 -34.99
CA LYS A 34 7.59 -2.95 -34.99
C LYS A 34 7.69 -3.54 -33.59
N PRO A 35 6.54 -3.77 -32.88
CA PRO A 35 6.53 -4.21 -31.49
C PRO A 35 7.20 -5.57 -31.28
N GLN A 36 7.24 -6.45 -32.29
CA GLN A 36 7.89 -7.75 -32.25
C GLN A 36 9.42 -7.68 -32.09
N SER A 37 10.03 -6.51 -32.29
CA SER A 37 11.48 -6.27 -32.11
C SER A 37 11.81 -5.63 -30.76
N ALA A 38 10.79 -5.31 -29.96
CA ALA A 38 10.87 -4.63 -28.68
C ALA A 38 10.35 -5.52 -27.54
N ILE A 39 10.46 -5.04 -26.31
CA ILE A 39 9.78 -5.57 -25.13
C ILE A 39 9.09 -4.36 -24.48
N ASP A 40 7.78 -4.28 -24.56
CA ASP A 40 7.03 -3.09 -24.17
C ASP A 40 6.80 -3.03 -22.64
N PRO A 41 7.54 -2.17 -21.91
CA PRO A 41 7.43 -2.10 -20.47
C PRO A 41 6.11 -1.41 -20.02
N ILE A 42 5.44 -0.63 -20.86
CA ILE A 42 4.16 0.00 -20.54
C ILE A 42 3.06 -1.06 -20.44
N VAL A 43 2.99 -1.97 -21.41
CA VAL A 43 2.04 -3.07 -21.42
C VAL A 43 2.27 -4.00 -20.22
N ILE A 44 3.54 -4.35 -19.95
CA ILE A 44 3.92 -5.20 -18.81
C ILE A 44 3.57 -4.51 -17.48
N ALA A 45 3.88 -3.23 -17.32
CA ALA A 45 3.56 -2.46 -16.13
C ALA A 45 2.04 -2.38 -15.89
N SER A 46 1.25 -2.25 -16.96
CA SER A 46 -0.22 -2.28 -16.87
C SER A 46 -0.75 -3.61 -16.35
N GLN A 47 -0.17 -4.74 -16.80
CA GLN A 47 -0.50 -6.07 -16.28
C GLN A 47 -0.09 -6.20 -14.80
N VAL A 48 1.06 -5.67 -14.41
CA VAL A 48 1.50 -5.63 -13.00
C VAL A 48 0.47 -4.89 -12.16
N VAL A 49 0.05 -3.68 -12.55
CA VAL A 49 -0.96 -2.89 -11.80
C VAL A 49 -2.24 -3.70 -11.58
N LEU A 50 -2.77 -4.34 -12.62
CA LEU A 50 -3.99 -5.16 -12.53
C LEU A 50 -3.77 -6.39 -11.63
N ALA A 51 -2.64 -7.08 -11.77
CA ALA A 51 -2.33 -8.26 -10.97
C ALA A 51 -2.15 -7.93 -9.48
N LEU A 52 -1.56 -6.79 -9.15
CA LEU A 52 -1.42 -6.34 -7.75
C LEU A 52 -2.78 -6.18 -7.06
N GLN A 53 -3.85 -5.81 -7.79
CA GLN A 53 -5.21 -5.73 -7.22
C GLN A 53 -5.74 -7.11 -6.83
N THR A 54 -5.28 -8.19 -7.49
CA THR A 54 -5.69 -9.55 -7.13
C THR A 54 -5.08 -10.03 -5.81
N ILE A 55 -3.99 -9.42 -5.35
CA ILE A 55 -3.44 -9.70 -4.02
C ILE A 55 -4.48 -9.39 -2.95
N VAL A 56 -5.10 -8.23 -3.03
CA VAL A 56 -6.17 -7.80 -2.12
C VAL A 56 -7.40 -8.68 -2.26
N SER A 57 -7.86 -8.89 -3.50
CA SER A 57 -9.16 -9.52 -3.75
C SER A 57 -9.15 -11.05 -3.75
N ARG A 58 -7.97 -11.72 -3.90
CA ARG A 58 -7.86 -13.18 -4.09
C ARG A 58 -6.81 -13.88 -3.23
N ASN A 59 -5.86 -13.13 -2.65
CA ASN A 59 -4.76 -13.71 -1.87
C ASN A 59 -4.75 -13.26 -0.40
N THR A 60 -5.65 -12.36 -0.03
CA THR A 60 -5.81 -11.86 1.33
C THR A 60 -7.12 -12.36 1.92
N ASP A 61 -7.13 -12.71 3.20
CA ASP A 61 -8.35 -13.03 3.93
C ASP A 61 -9.29 -11.81 3.88
N PRO A 62 -10.57 -11.96 3.50
CA PRO A 62 -11.53 -10.85 3.43
C PRO A 62 -11.73 -10.09 4.74
N TYR A 63 -11.38 -10.69 5.88
CA TYR A 63 -11.43 -10.03 7.20
C TYR A 63 -10.18 -9.22 7.53
N GLU A 64 -9.10 -9.36 6.74
CA GLU A 64 -7.84 -8.64 6.95
C GLU A 64 -7.77 -7.37 6.10
N PRO A 65 -7.81 -6.17 6.71
CA PRO A 65 -7.74 -4.92 5.95
C PRO A 65 -6.37 -4.70 5.32
N ILE A 66 -6.38 -4.50 4.02
CA ILE A 66 -5.18 -4.17 3.22
C ILE A 66 -5.53 -3.19 2.12
N VAL A 67 -4.62 -2.27 1.83
CA VAL A 67 -4.70 -1.36 0.67
C VAL A 67 -3.39 -1.42 -0.09
N ILE A 68 -3.47 -1.64 -1.41
CA ILE A 68 -2.35 -1.52 -2.35
C ILE A 68 -2.76 -0.48 -3.39
N THR A 69 -2.03 0.63 -3.44
CA THR A 69 -2.29 1.71 -4.39
C THR A 69 -1.06 1.97 -5.23
N ILE A 70 -1.21 2.02 -6.54
CA ILE A 70 -0.21 2.60 -7.45
C ILE A 70 -0.69 4.02 -7.76
N GLY A 71 0.01 5.01 -7.22
CA GLY A 71 -0.33 6.44 -7.36
C GLY A 71 0.42 7.15 -8.49
N LYS A 72 1.50 6.53 -9.00
CA LYS A 72 2.31 7.09 -10.10
C LYS A 72 2.60 5.97 -11.11
N PHE A 73 2.43 6.30 -12.40
CA PHE A 73 2.75 5.47 -13.55
C PHE A 73 3.37 6.36 -14.61
N VAL A 74 4.64 6.13 -14.95
CA VAL A 74 5.38 6.95 -15.93
C VAL A 74 6.12 6.05 -16.90
N GLY A 75 5.86 6.22 -18.21
CA GLY A 75 6.53 5.47 -19.26
C GLY A 75 6.41 6.19 -20.60
N GLY A 76 7.51 6.19 -21.34
CA GLY A 76 7.58 6.81 -22.67
C GLY A 76 7.66 8.33 -22.67
N THR A 77 8.13 8.87 -23.80
CA THR A 77 8.29 10.31 -24.04
C THR A 77 7.62 10.78 -25.33
N ILE A 78 7.35 9.85 -26.24
CA ILE A 78 6.77 10.12 -27.56
C ILE A 78 5.85 8.97 -27.98
N ASN A 79 4.78 9.28 -28.70
CA ASN A 79 3.66 8.38 -28.98
C ASN A 79 3.97 7.21 -29.94
N ASN A 80 5.03 7.27 -30.72
CA ASN A 80 5.39 6.25 -31.72
C ASN A 80 6.66 5.45 -31.37
N VAL A 81 7.16 5.57 -30.12
CA VAL A 81 8.32 4.85 -29.62
C VAL A 81 7.97 4.08 -28.36
N ILE A 82 8.23 2.76 -28.38
CA ILE A 82 8.19 1.91 -27.19
C ILE A 82 9.41 2.27 -26.34
N PRO A 83 9.24 2.67 -25.06
CA PRO A 83 10.36 3.00 -24.18
C PRO A 83 11.15 1.78 -23.75
N ASP A 84 12.30 1.98 -23.13
CA ASP A 84 13.09 0.92 -22.51
C ASP A 84 12.67 0.66 -21.04
N THR A 85 12.05 1.64 -20.40
CA THR A 85 11.63 1.52 -18.99
C THR A 85 10.26 2.13 -18.74
N THR A 86 9.59 1.63 -17.69
CA THR A 86 8.37 2.22 -17.11
C THR A 86 8.47 2.17 -15.59
N GLU A 87 8.20 3.29 -14.95
CA GLU A 87 8.26 3.45 -13.50
C GLU A 87 6.87 3.51 -12.88
N LEU A 88 6.70 2.78 -11.78
CA LEU A 88 5.52 2.81 -10.93
C LEU A 88 5.96 3.15 -9.50
N SER A 89 5.14 3.91 -8.80
CA SER A 89 5.27 4.01 -7.34
C SER A 89 3.91 4.05 -6.67
N GLY A 90 3.90 3.57 -5.42
CA GLY A 90 2.66 3.43 -4.68
C GLY A 90 2.87 3.18 -3.20
N THR A 91 1.80 2.81 -2.52
CA THR A 91 1.81 2.52 -1.09
C THR A 91 1.13 1.19 -0.78
N VAL A 92 1.61 0.54 0.29
CA VAL A 92 0.99 -0.64 0.90
C VAL A 92 0.63 -0.29 2.34
N ARG A 93 -0.62 -0.63 2.74
CA ARG A 93 -1.13 -0.34 4.09
C ARG A 93 -1.79 -1.58 4.65
N THR A 94 -1.49 -1.92 5.91
CA THR A 94 -2.07 -3.07 6.63
C THR A 94 -2.26 -2.73 8.10
N LEU A 95 -3.12 -3.49 8.78
CA LEU A 95 -3.30 -3.43 10.24
C LEU A 95 -2.65 -4.63 10.95
N ASN A 96 -1.72 -5.33 10.29
CA ASN A 96 -1.11 -6.56 10.79
C ASN A 96 0.30 -6.71 10.21
N GLU A 97 1.31 -6.76 11.06
CA GLU A 97 2.72 -6.82 10.65
C GLU A 97 3.07 -8.11 9.87
N LYS A 98 2.44 -9.24 10.21
CA LYS A 98 2.64 -10.47 9.42
C LYS A 98 2.10 -10.31 8.01
N LEU A 99 0.87 -9.78 7.87
CA LEU A 99 0.26 -9.49 6.57
C LEU A 99 1.10 -8.50 5.77
N ARG A 100 1.64 -7.45 6.42
CA ARG A 100 2.55 -6.48 5.80
C ARG A 100 3.72 -7.16 5.11
N ARG A 101 4.47 -8.00 5.84
CA ARG A 101 5.63 -8.72 5.30
C ARG A 101 5.26 -9.70 4.19
N ASP A 102 4.18 -10.46 4.38
CA ASP A 102 3.75 -11.46 3.40
C ASP A 102 3.26 -10.79 2.11
N THR A 103 2.58 -9.64 2.23
CA THR A 103 2.13 -8.84 1.08
C THR A 103 3.30 -8.32 0.24
N LEU A 104 4.33 -7.76 0.87
CA LEU A 104 5.49 -7.24 0.14
C LEU A 104 6.21 -8.35 -0.65
N LYS A 105 6.35 -9.55 -0.08
CA LYS A 105 6.88 -10.72 -0.78
C LYS A 105 6.00 -11.15 -1.96
N LEU A 106 4.68 -11.09 -1.76
CA LEU A 106 3.72 -11.48 -2.80
C LEU A 106 3.71 -10.47 -3.95
N ILE A 107 3.86 -9.18 -3.66
CA ILE A 107 4.04 -8.11 -4.67
C ILE A 107 5.27 -8.43 -5.53
N GLU A 108 6.43 -8.66 -4.92
CA GLU A 108 7.66 -8.95 -5.67
C GLU A 108 7.53 -10.23 -6.51
N ARG A 109 6.95 -11.29 -5.94
CA ARG A 109 6.70 -12.54 -6.67
C ARG A 109 5.80 -12.33 -7.88
N THR A 110 4.77 -11.48 -7.75
CA THR A 110 3.84 -11.16 -8.84
C THR A 110 4.55 -10.40 -9.96
N ILE A 111 5.33 -9.37 -9.61
CA ILE A 111 6.14 -8.59 -10.57
C ILE A 111 7.09 -9.53 -11.31
N LYS A 112 7.84 -10.35 -10.58
CA LYS A 112 8.80 -11.31 -11.14
C LYS A 112 8.13 -12.27 -12.13
N GLY A 113 6.98 -12.84 -11.78
CA GLY A 113 6.28 -13.77 -12.65
C GLY A 113 5.84 -13.14 -13.98
N ILE A 114 5.28 -11.93 -13.93
CA ILE A 114 4.80 -11.21 -15.12
C ILE A 114 5.99 -10.79 -16.01
N THR A 115 7.03 -10.21 -15.42
CA THR A 115 8.20 -9.75 -16.18
C THR A 115 8.95 -10.91 -16.82
N GLN A 116 9.13 -12.02 -16.11
CA GLN A 116 9.75 -13.23 -16.67
C GLN A 116 8.97 -13.81 -17.85
N ALA A 117 7.64 -13.88 -17.74
CA ALA A 117 6.79 -14.36 -18.82
C ALA A 117 6.90 -13.51 -20.10
N ALA A 118 7.16 -12.21 -19.94
CA ALA A 118 7.32 -11.27 -21.05
C ALA A 118 8.76 -11.09 -21.53
N GLY A 119 9.73 -11.78 -20.93
CA GLY A 119 11.17 -11.60 -21.24
C GLY A 119 11.73 -10.24 -20.79
N ALA A 120 11.07 -9.58 -19.84
CA ALA A 120 11.47 -8.30 -19.28
C ALA A 120 12.26 -8.44 -17.97
N GLY A 121 13.00 -7.39 -17.61
CA GLY A 121 13.58 -7.23 -16.29
C GLY A 121 12.72 -6.38 -15.36
N TYR A 122 13.08 -6.36 -14.08
CA TYR A 122 12.47 -5.44 -13.11
C TYR A 122 13.45 -5.01 -12.01
N GLU A 123 13.13 -3.90 -11.38
CA GLU A 123 13.65 -3.52 -10.06
C GLU A 123 12.46 -3.32 -9.12
N PHE A 124 12.59 -3.78 -7.89
CA PHE A 124 11.60 -3.57 -6.85
C PHE A 124 12.29 -3.10 -5.59
N ARG A 125 11.82 -1.95 -5.06
CA ARG A 125 12.34 -1.36 -3.83
C ARG A 125 11.19 -1.00 -2.92
N VAL A 126 11.34 -1.33 -1.65
CA VAL A 126 10.45 -0.88 -0.57
C VAL A 126 11.17 0.16 0.26
N SER A 127 10.50 1.27 0.52
CA SER A 127 10.89 2.25 1.54
C SER A 127 9.97 2.04 2.74
N PRO A 128 10.46 1.42 3.84
CA PRO A 128 9.65 1.22 5.02
C PRO A 128 9.21 2.56 5.60
N GLY A 129 7.93 2.68 5.88
CA GLY A 129 7.33 3.79 6.58
C GLY A 129 6.89 3.39 7.99
N TYR A 130 5.80 3.97 8.47
CA TYR A 130 5.32 3.78 9.83
C TYR A 130 4.81 2.35 10.08
N PRO A 131 5.04 1.79 11.30
CA PRO A 131 4.34 0.59 11.75
C PRO A 131 2.85 0.88 11.98
N GLU A 132 2.08 -0.15 12.31
CA GLU A 132 0.71 0.07 12.78
C GLU A 132 0.69 0.75 14.17
N LEU A 133 -0.20 1.74 14.35
CA LEU A 133 -0.43 2.33 15.66
C LEU A 133 -1.26 1.38 16.52
N ASN A 134 -0.62 0.84 17.56
CA ASN A 134 -1.24 -0.12 18.47
C ASN A 134 -1.35 0.47 19.88
N ASN A 135 -2.56 0.89 20.25
CA ASN A 135 -2.84 1.47 21.56
C ASN A 135 -2.93 0.38 22.63
N SER A 136 -2.13 0.49 23.68
CA SER A 136 -2.23 -0.40 24.84
C SER A 136 -3.63 -0.34 25.48
N ALA A 137 -4.22 -1.50 25.73
CA ALA A 137 -5.56 -1.57 26.30
C ALA A 137 -5.64 -0.95 27.71
N LYS A 138 -4.58 -1.13 28.51
CA LYS A 138 -4.50 -0.60 29.89
C LYS A 138 -4.46 0.92 29.91
N GLU A 139 -3.55 1.51 29.15
CA GLU A 139 -3.37 2.97 29.06
C GLU A 139 -4.57 3.62 28.38
N THR A 140 -5.15 2.97 27.38
CA THR A 140 -6.38 3.44 26.73
C THR A 140 -7.55 3.47 27.73
N ALA A 141 -7.73 2.43 28.55
CA ALA A 141 -8.81 2.41 29.56
C ALA A 141 -8.59 3.47 30.64
N PHE A 142 -7.36 3.66 31.10
CA PHE A 142 -7.00 4.70 32.08
C PHE A 142 -7.32 6.10 31.52
N THR A 143 -6.81 6.42 30.33
CA THR A 143 -7.03 7.73 29.69
C THR A 143 -8.51 7.98 29.38
N GLN A 144 -9.24 6.92 28.96
CA GLN A 144 -10.67 7.01 28.72
C GLN A 144 -11.43 7.34 30.00
N SER A 145 -11.08 6.76 31.14
CA SER A 145 -11.72 7.05 32.43
C SER A 145 -11.48 8.51 32.83
N SER A 146 -10.25 9.00 32.70
CA SER A 146 -9.94 10.41 32.96
C SER A 146 -10.67 11.38 32.04
N ALA A 147 -10.82 11.01 30.75
CA ALA A 147 -11.59 11.80 29.79
C ALA A 147 -13.08 11.84 30.15
N ILE A 148 -13.66 10.74 30.62
CA ILE A 148 -15.06 10.71 31.10
C ILE A 148 -15.26 11.62 32.31
N GLU A 149 -14.33 11.60 33.26
CA GLU A 149 -14.36 12.46 34.46
C GLU A 149 -14.29 13.93 34.07
N PHE A 150 -13.47 14.30 33.11
CA PHE A 150 -13.24 15.69 32.71
C PHE A 150 -14.29 16.23 31.72
N LEU A 151 -14.71 15.43 30.72
CA LEU A 151 -15.56 15.87 29.62
C LEU A 151 -17.01 15.46 29.74
N GLY A 152 -17.32 14.51 30.63
CA GLY A 152 -18.62 13.83 30.69
C GLY A 152 -18.67 12.63 29.72
N LYS A 153 -19.43 11.60 30.13
CA LYS A 153 -19.56 10.31 29.40
C LYS A 153 -20.14 10.49 27.99
N GLU A 154 -21.01 11.46 27.79
CA GLU A 154 -21.67 11.79 26.50
C GLU A 154 -20.70 12.36 25.46
N ASN A 155 -19.52 12.82 25.89
CA ASN A 155 -18.47 13.37 25.03
C ASN A 155 -17.31 12.38 24.76
N VAL A 156 -17.38 11.17 25.33
CA VAL A 156 -16.40 10.10 25.12
C VAL A 156 -17.06 8.94 24.39
N PHE A 157 -16.47 8.53 23.25
CA PHE A 157 -17.05 7.50 22.40
C PHE A 157 -16.03 6.45 21.99
N LYS A 158 -16.51 5.32 21.44
CA LYS A 158 -15.64 4.31 20.83
C LYS A 158 -15.07 4.84 19.52
N GLY A 159 -13.75 4.91 19.41
CA GLY A 159 -13.05 5.27 18.18
C GLY A 159 -13.24 4.24 17.06
N GLU A 160 -12.72 4.56 15.89
CA GLU A 160 -12.78 3.72 14.70
C GLU A 160 -11.36 3.40 14.23
N ARG A 161 -11.20 2.33 13.45
CA ARG A 161 -9.95 2.01 12.76
C ARG A 161 -9.83 2.83 11.48
N PHE A 162 -8.57 3.14 11.12
CA PHE A 162 -8.27 3.89 9.91
C PHE A 162 -7.15 3.22 9.11
N MET A 163 -7.22 3.33 7.78
CA MET A 163 -6.18 2.83 6.88
C MET A 163 -5.12 3.88 6.51
N PHE A 164 -5.11 5.04 7.18
CA PHE A 164 -3.98 5.96 7.13
C PHE A 164 -3.03 5.72 8.30
N ALA A 165 -1.78 6.12 8.13
CA ALA A 165 -0.71 5.92 9.10
C ALA A 165 -0.51 7.18 9.96
N GLU A 166 0.17 7.00 11.10
CA GLU A 166 0.46 8.04 12.07
C GLU A 166 1.89 7.87 12.58
N ASP A 167 2.64 8.98 12.69
CA ASP A 167 4.03 8.96 13.18
C ASP A 167 4.16 8.67 14.67
N PHE A 168 3.08 8.84 15.44
CA PHE A 168 2.99 8.45 16.85
C PHE A 168 3.01 6.91 17.05
N ALA A 169 3.12 6.14 15.97
CA ALA A 169 3.22 4.68 16.00
C ALA A 169 4.60 4.14 16.44
N TYR A 170 5.62 5.00 16.61
CA TYR A 170 6.96 4.66 17.09
C TYR A 170 7.09 4.63 18.60
#